data_6ab059e22a984ab39ddd56401afb131a
#
_entry.id   6ab059e22a984ab39ddd56401afb131a
#
_cell.length_a   1.000
_cell.length_b   1.000
_cell.length_c   1.000
_cell.angle_alpha   90.00
_cell.angle_beta   90.00
_cell.angle_gamma   90.00
#
_symmetry.space_group_name_H-M   'P 1'
#
loop_
_entity.id
_entity.type
_entity.pdbx_description
1 polymer ?
#
loop_
_entity_poly.entity_id
_entity_poly.type
_entity_poly.pdbx_seq_one_letter_code
_entity_poly.pdbx_strand_id
1 'polypeptide(L)'
;QLKKDVNSESIKNYLYKNSDLQISYNFNMVAISDGRPKLMGIRQIIDSYLNHQIEVVANRTKFELDNAEKRMHIVEGLIKALSILDKVIELIRSSKNKRDAKENLIEVYEFTEEQAEAIVMLQLYRLTNTDIVALEGEHKELEALIKQLRHILDNHDALLNVIKEELNEIKKKFKSERLSLVEAEIEEIKIDKEVMVPSEEVILSMTRHGYIKRTSIRSFNASGVEDIGLKDGDSLLKHQEVN
;
A
#
# COMPACT_ATOMS: atom_id res chain seq x y z
N GLN A 1 -2.33 9.83 34.89
CA GLN A 1 -3.24 9.33 35.93
C GLN A 1 -4.11 10.49 36.41
N LEU A 2 -5.40 10.25 36.55
CA LEU A 2 -6.35 11.22 37.06
C LEU A 2 -6.52 11.04 38.59
N LYS A 3 -6.93 12.11 39.29
CA LYS A 3 -7.32 12.00 40.71
C LYS A 3 -8.61 11.15 40.79
N LYS A 4 -8.85 10.56 41.97
CA LYS A 4 -10.11 9.88 42.25
C LYS A 4 -11.28 10.89 42.14
N ASP A 5 -12.41 10.41 41.67
CA ASP A 5 -13.67 11.17 41.56
C ASP A 5 -13.70 12.26 40.47
N VAL A 6 -12.76 12.19 39.47
CA VAL A 6 -12.77 13.11 38.34
C VAL A 6 -13.41 12.44 37.14
N ASN A 7 -14.34 13.13 36.46
CA ASN A 7 -14.92 12.67 35.23
C ASN A 7 -13.88 12.68 34.08
N SER A 8 -13.42 11.48 33.74
CA SER A 8 -12.38 11.29 32.71
C SER A 8 -12.78 11.79 31.33
N GLU A 9 -14.06 11.73 31.01
CA GLU A 9 -14.61 12.13 29.71
C GLU A 9 -14.62 13.65 29.55
N SER A 10 -14.98 14.37 30.60
CA SER A 10 -14.89 15.83 30.62
C SER A 10 -13.47 16.34 30.45
N ILE A 11 -12.49 15.67 31.08
CA ILE A 11 -11.06 16.02 30.89
C ILE A 11 -10.60 15.69 29.47
N LYS A 12 -10.96 14.53 28.93
CA LYS A 12 -10.64 14.15 27.55
C LYS A 12 -11.18 15.21 26.57
N ASN A 13 -12.44 15.59 26.73
CA ASN A 13 -13.09 16.59 25.91
C ASN A 13 -12.44 17.98 26.04
N TYR A 14 -12.06 18.36 27.26
CA TYR A 14 -11.33 19.59 27.52
C TYR A 14 -9.96 19.60 26.81
N LEU A 15 -9.22 18.50 26.88
CA LEU A 15 -7.93 18.36 26.21
C LEU A 15 -8.06 18.39 24.70
N TYR A 16 -9.05 17.72 24.11
CA TYR A 16 -9.30 17.77 22.68
C TYR A 16 -9.61 19.19 22.18
N LYS A 17 -10.35 19.96 22.97
CA LYS A 17 -10.75 21.33 22.60
C LYS A 17 -9.63 22.36 22.80
N ASN A 18 -8.77 22.16 23.78
CA ASN A 18 -7.78 23.17 24.23
C ASN A 18 -6.33 22.75 24.00
N SER A 19 -6.08 21.66 23.27
CA SER A 19 -4.73 21.21 22.92
C SER A 19 -4.71 20.64 21.51
N ASP A 20 -3.50 20.35 21.00
CA ASP A 20 -3.29 19.76 19.67
C ASP A 20 -3.57 18.25 19.60
N LEU A 21 -4.30 17.69 20.58
CA LEU A 21 -4.74 16.29 20.54
C LEU A 21 -5.84 16.04 19.49
N GLN A 22 -6.59 17.08 19.12
CA GLN A 22 -7.51 17.06 18.00
C GLN A 22 -7.17 18.22 17.08
N ILE A 23 -6.74 17.89 15.87
CA ILE A 23 -6.36 18.87 14.86
C ILE A 23 -7.13 18.63 13.57
N SER A 24 -7.40 19.70 12.83
CA SER A 24 -7.88 19.63 11.45
C SER A 24 -6.68 19.63 10.51
N TYR A 25 -6.57 18.62 9.67
CA TYR A 25 -5.51 18.51 8.69
C TYR A 25 -6.08 18.66 7.28
N ASN A 26 -5.77 19.78 6.65
CA ASN A 26 -6.12 20.02 5.25
C ASN A 26 -4.99 19.48 4.38
N PHE A 27 -5.30 18.58 3.45
CA PHE A 27 -4.29 18.06 2.55
C PHE A 27 -4.63 18.35 1.09
N ASN A 28 -3.59 18.65 0.36
CA ASN A 28 -3.62 18.92 -1.06
C ASN A 28 -2.74 17.84 -1.73
N MET A 29 -3.37 16.78 -2.23
CA MET A 29 -2.65 15.64 -2.79
C MET A 29 -2.22 15.95 -4.22
N VAL A 30 -0.94 16.23 -4.40
CA VAL A 30 -0.33 16.36 -5.71
C VAL A 30 0.51 15.12 -5.99
N ALA A 31 0.21 14.44 -7.09
CA ALA A 31 0.96 13.28 -7.55
C ALA A 31 1.39 13.47 -9.01
N ILE A 32 2.46 12.77 -9.41
CA ILE A 32 2.88 12.75 -10.82
C ILE A 32 2.11 11.64 -11.52
N SER A 33 1.29 12.02 -12.50
CA SER A 33 0.57 11.12 -13.39
C SER A 33 0.82 11.53 -14.83
N ASP A 34 1.14 10.57 -15.69
CA ASP A 34 1.49 10.80 -17.10
C ASP A 34 2.65 11.81 -17.28
N GLY A 35 3.65 11.74 -16.39
CA GLY A 35 4.82 12.61 -16.42
C GLY A 35 4.56 14.06 -15.99
N ARG A 36 3.38 14.38 -15.43
CA ARG A 36 2.99 15.75 -15.02
C ARG A 36 2.43 15.76 -13.61
N PRO A 37 2.72 16.80 -12.82
CA PRO A 37 2.08 16.97 -11.52
C PRO A 37 0.60 17.30 -11.69
N LYS A 38 -0.27 16.56 -11.01
CA LYS A 38 -1.73 16.74 -11.01
C LYS A 38 -2.24 16.71 -9.57
N LEU A 39 -3.21 17.57 -9.29
CA LEU A 39 -4.01 17.47 -8.07
C LEU A 39 -4.99 16.32 -8.20
N MET A 40 -4.89 15.33 -7.33
CA MET A 40 -5.63 14.08 -7.49
C MET A 40 -6.29 13.67 -6.17
N GLY A 41 -7.52 13.19 -6.25
CA GLY A 41 -8.17 12.48 -5.14
C GLY A 41 -7.68 11.03 -5.03
N ILE A 42 -7.99 10.37 -3.92
CA ILE A 42 -7.56 8.97 -3.63
C ILE A 42 -7.94 8.03 -4.78
N ARG A 43 -9.17 8.12 -5.30
CA ARG A 43 -9.62 7.29 -6.41
C ARG A 43 -8.76 7.47 -7.65
N GLN A 44 -8.47 8.72 -8.02
CA GLN A 44 -7.65 9.02 -9.20
C GLN A 44 -6.21 8.51 -9.06
N ILE A 45 -5.65 8.55 -7.85
CA ILE A 45 -4.32 7.99 -7.55
C ILE A 45 -4.33 6.46 -7.75
N ILE A 46 -5.37 5.78 -7.24
CA ILE A 46 -5.54 4.33 -7.40
C ILE A 46 -5.72 3.97 -8.89
N ASP A 47 -6.58 4.69 -9.61
CA ASP A 47 -6.81 4.46 -11.03
C ASP A 47 -5.52 4.67 -11.85
N SER A 48 -4.74 5.72 -11.55
CA SER A 48 -3.45 5.97 -12.18
C SER A 48 -2.43 4.86 -11.88
N TYR A 49 -2.39 4.37 -10.64
CA TYR A 49 -1.55 3.24 -10.26
C TYR A 49 -1.95 1.95 -11.00
N LEU A 50 -3.24 1.64 -11.07
CA LEU A 50 -3.73 0.46 -11.78
C LEU A 50 -3.39 0.51 -13.28
N ASN A 51 -3.58 1.66 -13.93
CA ASN A 51 -3.19 1.83 -15.33
C ASN A 51 -1.69 1.62 -15.54
N HIS A 52 -0.86 2.14 -14.65
CA HIS A 52 0.57 1.90 -14.69
C HIS A 52 0.92 0.41 -14.49
N GLN A 53 0.25 -0.28 -13.56
CA GLN A 53 0.47 -1.73 -13.37
C GLN A 53 0.05 -2.54 -14.59
N ILE A 54 -1.05 -2.20 -15.24
CA ILE A 54 -1.49 -2.82 -16.49
C ILE A 54 -0.39 -2.68 -17.56
N GLU A 55 0.15 -1.50 -17.74
CA GLU A 55 1.23 -1.24 -18.70
C GLU A 55 2.51 -2.03 -18.35
N VAL A 56 2.91 -2.03 -17.09
CA VAL A 56 4.10 -2.76 -16.63
C VAL A 56 3.95 -4.27 -16.85
N VAL A 57 2.82 -4.85 -16.46
CA VAL A 57 2.56 -6.29 -16.64
C VAL A 57 2.48 -6.64 -18.12
N ALA A 58 1.80 -5.83 -18.93
CA ALA A 58 1.73 -6.05 -20.40
C ALA A 58 3.11 -6.01 -21.04
N ASN A 59 3.94 -5.01 -20.72
CA ASN A 59 5.29 -4.88 -21.28
C ASN A 59 6.21 -6.03 -20.80
N ARG A 60 6.12 -6.45 -19.54
CA ARG A 60 6.86 -7.61 -19.02
C ARG A 60 6.44 -8.89 -19.75
N THR A 61 5.15 -9.15 -19.85
CA THR A 61 4.61 -10.34 -20.53
C THR A 61 4.99 -10.37 -22.01
N LYS A 62 4.98 -9.21 -22.68
CA LYS A 62 5.43 -9.10 -24.07
C LYS A 62 6.90 -9.42 -24.21
N PHE A 63 7.75 -8.93 -23.32
CA PHE A 63 9.17 -9.22 -23.33
C PHE A 63 9.45 -10.71 -23.05
N GLU A 64 8.75 -11.32 -22.11
CA GLU A 64 8.85 -12.75 -21.82
C GLU A 64 8.39 -13.60 -23.02
N LEU A 65 7.30 -13.19 -23.67
CA LEU A 65 6.80 -13.84 -24.89
C LEU A 65 7.84 -13.79 -26.02
N ASP A 66 8.40 -12.64 -26.31
CA ASP A 66 9.44 -12.45 -27.34
C ASP A 66 10.66 -13.34 -27.08
N ASN A 67 11.10 -13.43 -25.83
CA ASN A 67 12.21 -14.30 -25.45
C ASN A 67 11.84 -15.79 -25.56
N ALA A 68 10.63 -16.18 -25.15
CA ALA A 68 10.17 -17.55 -25.26
C ALA A 68 10.01 -17.98 -26.73
N GLU A 69 9.49 -17.12 -27.59
CA GLU A 69 9.36 -17.37 -29.04
C GLU A 69 10.72 -17.49 -29.72
N LYS A 70 11.68 -16.62 -29.40
CA LYS A 70 13.07 -16.75 -29.89
C LYS A 70 13.72 -18.04 -29.44
N ARG A 71 13.52 -18.43 -28.19
CA ARG A 71 14.08 -19.69 -27.69
C ARG A 71 13.42 -20.89 -28.35
N MET A 72 12.10 -20.87 -28.52
CA MET A 72 11.32 -21.90 -29.21
C MET A 72 11.84 -22.09 -30.64
N HIS A 73 12.03 -21.00 -31.37
CA HIS A 73 12.56 -21.02 -32.73
C HIS A 73 13.92 -21.72 -32.80
N ILE A 74 14.82 -21.48 -31.85
CA ILE A 74 16.13 -22.17 -31.77
C ILE A 74 15.93 -23.65 -31.45
N VAL A 75 15.08 -24.00 -30.49
CA VAL A 75 14.81 -25.40 -30.09
C VAL A 75 14.23 -26.19 -31.22
N GLU A 76 13.27 -25.63 -31.99
CA GLU A 76 12.73 -26.24 -33.21
C GLU A 76 13.80 -26.51 -34.27
N GLY A 77 14.70 -25.56 -34.49
CA GLY A 77 15.86 -25.73 -35.37
C GLY A 77 16.79 -26.85 -34.91
N LEU A 78 17.06 -26.95 -33.62
CA LEU A 78 17.90 -28.03 -33.05
C LEU A 78 17.22 -29.40 -33.19
N ILE A 79 15.92 -29.52 -32.92
CA ILE A 79 15.15 -30.78 -33.11
C ILE A 79 15.16 -31.17 -34.57
N LYS A 80 14.91 -30.24 -35.51
CA LYS A 80 15.00 -30.48 -36.94
C LYS A 80 16.40 -30.95 -37.37
N ALA A 81 17.47 -30.32 -36.88
CA ALA A 81 18.84 -30.71 -37.17
C ALA A 81 19.17 -32.10 -36.63
N LEU A 82 18.70 -32.46 -35.44
CA LEU A 82 18.89 -33.79 -34.85
C LEU A 82 18.15 -34.89 -35.61
N SER A 83 17.01 -34.61 -36.23
CA SER A 83 16.28 -35.57 -37.08
C SER A 83 17.02 -35.92 -38.36
N ILE A 84 17.94 -35.07 -38.83
CA ILE A 84 18.75 -35.26 -40.05
C ILE A 84 20.25 -35.19 -39.71
N LEU A 85 20.62 -35.65 -38.52
CA LEU A 85 21.94 -35.43 -37.91
C LEU A 85 23.11 -35.83 -38.82
N ASP A 86 23.08 -37.02 -39.42
CA ASP A 86 24.12 -37.52 -40.30
C ASP A 86 24.41 -36.60 -41.47
N LYS A 87 23.34 -36.08 -42.09
CA LYS A 87 23.45 -35.13 -43.19
C LYS A 87 24.01 -33.78 -42.75
N VAL A 88 23.61 -33.31 -41.59
CA VAL A 88 24.15 -32.06 -41.01
C VAL A 88 25.62 -32.18 -40.68
N ILE A 89 26.05 -33.31 -40.10
CA ILE A 89 27.46 -33.58 -39.82
C ILE A 89 28.30 -33.65 -41.13
N GLU A 90 27.81 -34.33 -42.16
CA GLU A 90 28.48 -34.43 -43.46
C GLU A 90 28.69 -33.05 -44.09
N LEU A 91 27.61 -32.22 -44.07
CA LEU A 91 27.67 -30.86 -44.59
C LEU A 91 28.67 -29.97 -43.82
N ILE A 92 28.64 -30.01 -42.47
CA ILE A 92 29.57 -29.23 -41.65
C ILE A 92 31.04 -29.68 -41.95
N ARG A 93 31.29 -30.99 -42.10
CA ARG A 93 32.65 -31.51 -42.39
C ARG A 93 33.13 -31.13 -43.77
N SER A 94 32.25 -30.97 -44.75
CA SER A 94 32.58 -30.53 -46.11
C SER A 94 32.81 -29.03 -46.22
N SER A 95 32.36 -28.26 -45.25
CA SER A 95 32.49 -26.81 -45.20
C SER A 95 33.91 -26.35 -44.83
N LYS A 96 34.35 -25.23 -45.41
CA LYS A 96 35.71 -24.71 -45.25
C LYS A 96 35.93 -24.03 -43.87
N ASN A 97 34.91 -23.43 -43.34
CA ASN A 97 34.97 -22.71 -42.08
C ASN A 97 33.58 -22.56 -41.47
N LYS A 98 33.48 -22.01 -40.24
CA LYS A 98 32.25 -21.82 -39.52
C LYS A 98 31.20 -21.01 -40.31
N ARG A 99 31.63 -19.97 -41.02
CA ARG A 99 30.75 -19.11 -41.81
C ARG A 99 30.15 -19.85 -43.00
N ASP A 100 31.00 -20.57 -43.75
CA ASP A 100 30.62 -21.42 -44.85
C ASP A 100 29.63 -22.53 -44.43
N ALA A 101 29.85 -23.14 -43.25
CA ALA A 101 28.95 -24.12 -42.68
C ALA A 101 27.54 -23.52 -42.35
N LYS A 102 27.52 -22.29 -41.86
CA LYS A 102 26.23 -21.58 -41.60
C LYS A 102 25.48 -21.31 -42.94
N GLU A 103 26.20 -20.72 -43.91
CA GLU A 103 25.66 -20.41 -45.24
C GLU A 103 25.08 -21.69 -45.91
N ASN A 104 25.82 -22.78 -45.85
CA ASN A 104 25.37 -24.09 -46.41
C ASN A 104 24.16 -24.67 -45.66
N LEU A 105 24.07 -24.53 -44.33
CA LEU A 105 22.90 -24.98 -43.57
C LEU A 105 21.65 -24.19 -43.94
N ILE A 106 21.77 -22.90 -44.18
CA ILE A 106 20.70 -22.02 -44.61
C ILE A 106 20.23 -22.40 -46.02
N GLU A 107 21.16 -22.55 -46.96
CA GLU A 107 20.82 -22.82 -48.38
C GLU A 107 20.28 -24.23 -48.60
N VAL A 108 20.81 -25.25 -47.91
CA VAL A 108 20.47 -26.66 -48.18
C VAL A 108 19.28 -27.11 -47.35
N TYR A 109 19.16 -26.65 -46.12
CA TYR A 109 18.14 -27.15 -45.18
C TYR A 109 17.14 -26.07 -44.72
N GLU A 110 17.21 -24.88 -45.29
CA GLU A 110 16.29 -23.77 -45.00
C GLU A 110 16.25 -23.43 -43.47
N PHE A 111 17.38 -23.50 -42.79
CA PHE A 111 17.49 -22.99 -41.42
C PHE A 111 17.61 -21.47 -41.44
N THR A 112 17.12 -20.83 -40.38
CA THR A 112 17.39 -19.40 -40.19
C THR A 112 18.82 -19.16 -39.71
N GLU A 113 19.29 -17.92 -39.76
CA GLU A 113 20.64 -17.57 -39.33
C GLU A 113 20.89 -17.93 -37.88
N GLU A 114 19.92 -17.65 -36.98
CA GLU A 114 19.96 -17.96 -35.56
C GLU A 114 19.99 -19.47 -35.31
N GLN A 115 19.19 -20.26 -36.06
CA GLN A 115 19.18 -21.71 -35.96
C GLN A 115 20.50 -22.30 -36.47
N ALA A 116 21.01 -21.84 -37.58
CA ALA A 116 22.28 -22.29 -38.15
C ALA A 116 23.45 -21.97 -37.20
N GLU A 117 23.46 -20.79 -36.56
CA GLU A 117 24.46 -20.44 -35.53
C GLU A 117 24.39 -21.40 -34.36
N ALA A 118 23.19 -21.67 -33.84
CA ALA A 118 22.99 -22.58 -32.72
C ALA A 118 23.40 -24.02 -33.05
N ILE A 119 23.15 -24.50 -34.28
CA ILE A 119 23.55 -25.84 -34.77
C ILE A 119 25.07 -25.94 -34.84
N VAL A 120 25.75 -24.95 -35.43
CA VAL A 120 27.19 -24.95 -35.56
C VAL A 120 27.92 -24.82 -34.23
N MET A 121 27.27 -24.16 -33.23
CA MET A 121 27.78 -24.05 -31.85
C MET A 121 27.49 -25.28 -31.00
N LEU A 122 26.64 -26.20 -31.48
CA LEU A 122 26.29 -27.42 -30.74
C LEU A 122 27.50 -28.31 -30.52
N GLN A 123 27.77 -28.65 -29.27
CA GLN A 123 28.88 -29.53 -28.92
C GLN A 123 28.51 -30.99 -29.19
N LEU A 124 29.39 -31.74 -29.84
CA LEU A 124 29.15 -33.12 -30.28
C LEU A 124 28.68 -34.08 -29.16
N TYR A 125 29.10 -33.86 -27.92
CA TYR A 125 28.65 -34.69 -26.78
C TYR A 125 27.18 -34.48 -26.40
N ARG A 126 26.53 -33.39 -26.84
CA ARG A 126 25.09 -33.12 -26.63
C ARG A 126 24.18 -33.78 -27.65
N LEU A 127 24.69 -34.69 -28.43
CA LEU A 127 23.95 -35.44 -29.45
C LEU A 127 23.46 -36.81 -28.95
N THR A 128 23.31 -36.95 -27.63
CA THR A 128 22.83 -38.21 -27.04
C THR A 128 21.29 -38.26 -27.06
N ASN A 129 20.72 -39.48 -27.03
CA ASN A 129 19.26 -39.65 -26.94
C ASN A 129 18.65 -38.93 -25.74
N THR A 130 19.39 -38.78 -24.65
CA THR A 130 18.93 -38.07 -23.46
C THR A 130 18.76 -36.56 -23.73
N ASP A 131 19.63 -35.98 -24.55
CA ASP A 131 19.55 -34.57 -24.91
C ASP A 131 18.37 -34.30 -25.87
N ILE A 132 18.04 -35.25 -26.76
CA ILE A 132 16.86 -35.16 -27.63
C ILE A 132 15.57 -35.10 -26.79
N VAL A 133 15.43 -35.99 -25.82
CA VAL A 133 14.26 -36.00 -24.91
C VAL A 133 14.19 -34.71 -24.09
N ALA A 134 15.33 -34.18 -23.69
CA ALA A 134 15.38 -32.90 -22.97
C ALA A 134 14.90 -31.72 -23.85
N LEU A 135 15.35 -31.66 -25.11
CA LEU A 135 14.89 -30.63 -26.07
C LEU A 135 13.41 -30.76 -26.40
N GLU A 136 12.88 -31.97 -26.55
CA GLU A 136 11.43 -32.18 -26.74
C GLU A 136 10.64 -31.78 -25.48
N GLY A 137 11.18 -32.01 -24.28
CA GLY A 137 10.62 -31.52 -23.02
C GLY A 137 10.58 -29.98 -22.97
N GLU A 138 11.73 -29.34 -23.27
CA GLU A 138 11.83 -27.87 -23.36
C GLU A 138 10.86 -27.28 -24.39
N HIS A 139 10.72 -27.93 -25.55
CA HIS A 139 9.77 -27.51 -26.58
C HIS A 139 8.33 -27.44 -26.03
N LYS A 140 7.87 -28.51 -25.35
CA LYS A 140 6.52 -28.57 -24.76
C LYS A 140 6.31 -27.53 -23.66
N GLU A 141 7.31 -27.31 -22.83
CA GLU A 141 7.27 -26.28 -21.78
C GLU A 141 7.16 -24.87 -22.39
N LEU A 142 7.97 -24.58 -23.42
CA LEU A 142 7.92 -23.31 -24.14
C LEU A 142 6.58 -23.12 -24.86
N GLU A 143 6.04 -24.15 -25.49
CA GLU A 143 4.72 -24.09 -26.14
C GLU A 143 3.62 -23.73 -25.14
N ALA A 144 3.61 -24.37 -23.98
CA ALA A 144 2.67 -24.08 -22.91
C ALA A 144 2.83 -22.65 -22.36
N LEU A 145 4.09 -22.21 -22.16
CA LEU A 145 4.41 -20.86 -21.71
C LEU A 145 3.96 -19.79 -22.71
N ILE A 146 4.29 -19.95 -23.99
CA ILE A 146 3.90 -19.03 -25.06
C ILE A 146 2.37 -18.92 -25.13
N LYS A 147 1.66 -20.04 -25.04
CA LYS A 147 0.19 -20.04 -25.01
C LYS A 147 -0.37 -19.27 -23.80
N GLN A 148 0.22 -19.44 -22.65
CA GLN A 148 -0.17 -18.74 -21.43
C GLN A 148 0.10 -17.23 -21.56
N LEU A 149 1.30 -16.83 -22.04
CA LEU A 149 1.68 -15.42 -22.17
C LEU A 149 0.80 -14.71 -23.22
N ARG A 150 0.51 -15.36 -24.35
CA ARG A 150 -0.43 -14.84 -25.34
C ARG A 150 -1.83 -14.67 -24.75
N HIS A 151 -2.32 -15.64 -23.99
CA HIS A 151 -3.63 -15.54 -23.34
C HIS A 151 -3.71 -14.33 -22.37
N ILE A 152 -2.63 -14.03 -21.65
CA ILE A 152 -2.57 -12.86 -20.76
C ILE A 152 -2.62 -11.55 -21.57
N LEU A 153 -1.94 -11.49 -22.71
CA LEU A 153 -1.91 -10.29 -23.57
C LEU A 153 -3.23 -10.07 -24.32
N ASP A 154 -3.86 -11.13 -24.79
CA ASP A 154 -5.09 -11.07 -25.60
C ASP A 154 -6.35 -10.90 -24.75
N ASN A 155 -6.28 -11.22 -23.44
CA ASN A 155 -7.41 -11.17 -22.52
C ASN A 155 -7.16 -10.20 -21.36
N HIS A 156 -7.88 -9.10 -21.38
CA HIS A 156 -7.78 -8.08 -20.32
C HIS A 156 -8.08 -8.62 -18.90
N ASP A 157 -9.06 -9.53 -18.76
CA ASP A 157 -9.39 -10.12 -17.47
C ASP A 157 -8.27 -11.04 -16.96
N ALA A 158 -7.59 -11.76 -17.86
CA ALA A 158 -6.43 -12.57 -17.50
C ALA A 158 -5.28 -11.69 -16.98
N LEU A 159 -5.02 -10.56 -17.65
CA LEU A 159 -4.02 -9.58 -17.21
C LEU A 159 -4.36 -8.98 -15.85
N LEU A 160 -5.62 -8.61 -15.62
CA LEU A 160 -6.08 -8.12 -14.31
C LEU A 160 -5.96 -9.18 -13.21
N ASN A 161 -6.16 -10.45 -13.53
CA ASN A 161 -5.96 -11.55 -12.59
C ASN A 161 -4.51 -11.69 -12.16
N VAL A 162 -3.54 -11.54 -13.06
CA VAL A 162 -2.11 -11.51 -12.72
C VAL A 162 -1.82 -10.40 -11.70
N ILE A 163 -2.28 -9.18 -11.97
CA ILE A 163 -2.12 -8.04 -11.05
C ILE A 163 -2.76 -8.35 -9.68
N LYS A 164 -3.95 -8.93 -9.68
CA LYS A 164 -4.67 -9.30 -8.46
C LYS A 164 -3.93 -10.36 -7.64
N GLU A 165 -3.32 -11.33 -8.28
CA GLU A 165 -2.52 -12.37 -7.63
C GLU A 165 -1.27 -11.77 -6.99
N GLU A 166 -0.52 -10.93 -7.71
CA GLU A 166 0.66 -10.23 -7.19
C GLU A 166 0.32 -9.33 -5.99
N LEU A 167 -0.78 -8.57 -6.07
CA LEU A 167 -1.25 -7.75 -4.95
C LEU A 167 -1.67 -8.59 -3.74
N ASN A 168 -2.28 -9.77 -3.96
CA ASN A 168 -2.64 -10.67 -2.89
C ASN A 168 -1.41 -11.29 -2.20
N GLU A 169 -0.33 -11.58 -2.94
CA GLU A 169 0.93 -12.02 -2.36
C GLU A 169 1.55 -10.93 -1.48
N ILE A 170 1.59 -9.69 -1.96
CA ILE A 170 2.07 -8.54 -1.19
C ILE A 170 1.23 -8.39 0.09
N LYS A 171 -0.10 -8.48 -0.04
CA LYS A 171 -1.02 -8.41 1.10
C LYS A 171 -0.74 -9.51 2.13
N LYS A 172 -0.46 -10.75 1.70
CA LYS A 172 -0.13 -11.85 2.63
C LYS A 172 1.18 -11.60 3.38
N LYS A 173 2.21 -11.07 2.68
CA LYS A 173 3.53 -10.82 3.26
C LYS A 173 3.58 -9.63 4.21
N PHE A 174 2.81 -8.58 3.92
CA PHE A 174 2.89 -7.27 4.59
C PHE A 174 1.59 -6.84 5.26
N LYS A 175 0.65 -7.78 5.49
CA LYS A 175 -0.60 -7.46 6.17
C LYS A 175 -0.31 -6.93 7.57
N SER A 176 -0.78 -5.74 7.86
CA SER A 176 -0.84 -5.15 9.19
C SER A 176 -2.27 -4.76 9.51
N GLU A 177 -2.63 -4.82 10.78
CA GLU A 177 -3.92 -4.30 11.23
C GLU A 177 -3.91 -2.77 11.23
N ARG A 178 -5.04 -2.18 10.92
CA ARG A 178 -5.20 -0.74 10.96
C ARG A 178 -5.25 -0.28 12.41
N LEU A 179 -4.33 0.59 12.82
CA LEU A 179 -4.29 1.15 14.17
C LEU A 179 -5.25 2.33 14.35
N SER A 180 -5.62 3.02 13.26
CA SER A 180 -6.50 4.20 13.30
C SER A 180 -7.93 3.82 12.94
N LEU A 181 -8.88 4.26 13.75
CA LEU A 181 -10.31 4.17 13.45
C LEU A 181 -10.68 5.25 12.42
N VAL A 182 -11.56 4.90 11.49
CA VAL A 182 -12.12 5.86 10.51
C VAL A 182 -13.60 6.01 10.81
N GLU A 183 -14.01 7.21 11.17
CA GLU A 183 -15.38 7.57 11.46
C GLU A 183 -15.91 8.53 10.38
N ALA A 184 -17.18 8.41 10.03
CA ALA A 184 -17.79 9.24 8.99
C ALA A 184 -18.13 10.64 9.49
N GLU A 185 -18.42 10.78 10.77
CA GLU A 185 -18.82 12.03 11.41
C GLU A 185 -17.95 12.30 12.63
N ILE A 186 -17.67 13.58 12.87
CA ILE A 186 -16.99 14.04 14.08
C ILE A 186 -18.08 14.45 15.06
N GLU A 187 -18.12 13.79 16.22
CA GLU A 187 -18.99 14.24 17.32
C GLU A 187 -18.57 15.63 17.78
N GLU A 188 -19.52 16.57 17.82
CA GLU A 188 -19.28 17.87 18.43
C GLU A 188 -18.97 17.72 19.92
N ILE A 189 -17.76 18.08 20.30
CA ILE A 189 -17.32 18.03 21.69
C ILE A 189 -18.01 19.16 22.46
N LYS A 190 -19.08 18.81 23.19
CA LYS A 190 -19.72 19.72 24.13
C LYS A 190 -19.05 19.59 25.48
N ILE A 191 -18.51 20.71 25.97
CA ILE A 191 -17.98 20.80 27.33
C ILE A 191 -19.07 21.38 28.20
N ASP A 192 -19.60 20.55 29.06
CA ASP A 192 -20.52 21.02 30.08
C ASP A 192 -19.71 21.70 31.19
N LYS A 193 -19.75 23.01 31.26
CA LYS A 193 -19.02 23.79 32.23
C LYS A 193 -19.49 23.57 33.65
N GLU A 194 -20.76 23.17 33.80
CA GLU A 194 -21.35 22.91 35.13
C GLU A 194 -20.72 21.69 35.80
N VAL A 195 -20.30 20.70 35.02
CA VAL A 195 -19.62 19.49 35.53
C VAL A 195 -18.18 19.77 36.02
N MET A 196 -17.59 20.89 35.59
CA MET A 196 -16.23 21.26 36.00
C MET A 196 -16.18 22.05 37.32
N VAL A 197 -17.28 22.56 37.79
CA VAL A 197 -17.34 23.27 39.05
C VAL A 197 -17.63 22.23 40.14
N PRO A 198 -16.68 22.01 41.09
CA PRO A 198 -16.95 21.08 42.16
C PRO A 198 -18.11 21.61 43.02
N SER A 199 -19.05 20.74 43.32
CA SER A 199 -20.09 21.06 44.29
C SER A 199 -19.45 21.10 45.68
N GLU A 200 -19.50 22.22 46.29
CA GLU A 200 -18.95 22.44 47.63
C GLU A 200 -20.01 23.06 48.50
N GLU A 201 -20.15 22.54 49.71
CA GLU A 201 -20.99 23.19 50.75
C GLU A 201 -20.34 24.53 51.15
N VAL A 202 -21.08 25.60 50.93
CA VAL A 202 -20.62 26.97 51.19
C VAL A 202 -21.67 27.79 51.88
N ILE A 203 -21.22 28.81 52.58
CA ILE A 203 -22.11 29.81 53.20
C ILE A 203 -22.19 31.01 52.27
N LEU A 204 -23.41 31.31 51.83
CA LEU A 204 -23.72 32.55 51.14
C LEU A 204 -24.13 33.59 52.17
N SER A 205 -23.39 34.67 52.26
CA SER A 205 -23.66 35.81 53.12
C SER A 205 -24.15 36.99 52.26
N MET A 206 -25.26 37.58 52.64
CA MET A 206 -25.86 38.74 51.96
C MET A 206 -25.89 39.93 52.91
N THR A 207 -25.46 41.08 52.44
CA THR A 207 -25.44 42.34 53.22
C THR A 207 -26.61 43.21 52.88
N ARG A 208 -26.91 44.20 53.74
CA ARG A 208 -28.00 45.18 53.57
C ARG A 208 -27.83 46.04 52.31
N HIS A 209 -26.61 46.30 51.91
CA HIS A 209 -26.28 47.04 50.69
C HIS A 209 -26.30 46.13 49.41
N GLY A 210 -26.69 44.86 49.52
CA GLY A 210 -26.90 43.98 48.40
C GLY A 210 -25.63 43.25 47.93
N TYR A 211 -24.54 43.26 48.69
CA TYR A 211 -23.37 42.45 48.38
C TYR A 211 -23.59 41.00 48.77
N ILE A 212 -23.17 40.08 47.92
CA ILE A 212 -23.20 38.64 48.15
C ILE A 212 -21.80 38.10 48.19
N LYS A 213 -21.46 37.34 49.22
CA LYS A 213 -20.15 36.68 49.38
C LYS A 213 -20.32 35.19 49.60
N ARG A 214 -19.52 34.41 48.89
CA ARG A 214 -19.40 32.97 49.08
C ARG A 214 -18.19 32.71 49.99
N THR A 215 -18.39 31.94 51.04
CA THR A 215 -17.32 31.57 51.99
C THR A 215 -17.42 30.06 52.27
N SER A 216 -16.28 29.34 52.30
CA SER A 216 -16.28 27.94 52.72
C SER A 216 -16.72 27.80 54.16
N ILE A 217 -17.43 26.73 54.52
CA ILE A 217 -17.90 26.47 55.91
C ILE A 217 -16.71 26.54 56.88
N ARG A 218 -15.57 25.98 56.48
CA ARG A 218 -14.36 25.99 57.32
C ARG A 218 -13.84 27.41 57.61
N SER A 219 -13.82 28.26 56.60
CA SER A 219 -13.39 29.65 56.72
C SER A 219 -14.38 30.48 57.54
N PHE A 220 -15.66 30.27 57.33
CA PHE A 220 -16.72 30.95 58.07
C PHE A 220 -16.68 30.60 59.55
N ASN A 221 -16.50 29.33 59.91
CA ASN A 221 -16.38 28.86 61.29
C ASN A 221 -15.10 29.34 61.99
N ALA A 222 -14.03 29.58 61.20
CA ALA A 222 -12.76 30.07 61.76
C ALA A 222 -12.76 31.57 61.99
N SER A 223 -13.44 32.35 61.15
CA SER A 223 -13.41 33.84 61.23
C SER A 223 -14.57 34.46 62.06
N GLY A 224 -15.64 33.70 62.32
CA GLY A 224 -16.86 34.21 62.93
C GLY A 224 -17.66 35.16 62.06
N VAL A 225 -18.85 35.54 62.50
CA VAL A 225 -19.79 36.38 61.77
C VAL A 225 -19.27 37.81 61.55
N GLU A 226 -18.36 38.26 62.39
CA GLU A 226 -17.87 39.65 62.39
C GLU A 226 -16.75 39.89 61.35
N ASP A 227 -16.05 38.88 60.91
CA ASP A 227 -14.90 39.00 59.97
C ASP A 227 -15.20 38.64 58.50
N ILE A 228 -16.43 38.90 58.08
CA ILE A 228 -16.87 38.62 56.68
C ILE A 228 -16.30 39.63 55.68
N GLY A 229 -15.48 40.61 56.12
CA GLY A 229 -14.93 41.67 55.28
C GLY A 229 -16.03 42.60 54.76
N LEU A 230 -16.87 43.06 55.63
CA LEU A 230 -17.93 44.02 55.33
C LEU A 230 -17.28 45.38 55.00
N LYS A 231 -17.92 46.14 54.08
CA LYS A 231 -17.54 47.54 53.84
C LYS A 231 -18.00 48.41 55.02
N ASP A 232 -17.29 49.51 55.24
CA ASP A 232 -17.66 50.47 56.30
C ASP A 232 -19.09 50.96 56.15
N GLY A 233 -19.87 50.80 57.22
CA GLY A 233 -21.31 51.17 57.25
C GLY A 233 -22.28 50.11 56.71
N ASP A 234 -21.82 48.95 56.24
CA ASP A 234 -22.66 47.85 55.85
C ASP A 234 -22.87 46.85 57.00
N SER A 235 -23.89 46.03 56.93
CA SER A 235 -24.20 45.03 57.93
C SER A 235 -24.76 43.76 57.28
N LEU A 236 -24.45 42.62 57.91
CA LEU A 236 -24.98 41.32 57.44
C LEU A 236 -26.50 41.31 57.56
N LEU A 237 -27.17 40.98 56.42
CA LEU A 237 -28.61 40.80 56.37
C LEU A 237 -29.01 39.36 56.69
N LYS A 238 -28.36 38.40 56.01
CA LYS A 238 -28.64 36.97 56.13
C LYS A 238 -27.44 36.15 55.69
N HIS A 239 -27.25 35.02 56.32
CA HIS A 239 -26.38 33.96 55.81
C HIS A 239 -27.16 32.66 55.68
N GLN A 240 -26.78 31.84 54.71
CA GLN A 240 -27.46 30.55 54.44
C GLN A 240 -26.42 29.56 53.90
N GLU A 241 -26.46 28.36 54.44
CA GLU A 241 -25.69 27.23 53.91
C GLU A 241 -26.34 26.75 52.61
N VAL A 242 -25.56 26.60 51.58
CA VAL A 242 -25.99 26.21 50.23
C VAL A 242 -25.00 25.22 49.65
N ASN A 243 -25.54 24.24 48.96
CA ASN A 243 -24.74 23.22 48.26
C ASN A 243 -24.72 23.48 46.77
#